data_31f13dda51afda659d706c1382483754
#
_entry.id   31f13dda51afda659d706c1382483754
#
_cell.length_a   1.000
_cell.length_b   1.000
_cell.length_c   1.000
_cell.angle_alpha   90.00
_cell.angle_beta   90.00
_cell.angle_gamma   90.00
#
_symmetry.space_group_name_H-M   'P 1'
#
loop_
_entity.id
_entity.type
_entity.pdbx_description
1 polymer ?
#
loop_
_entity_poly.entity_id
_entity_poly.type
_entity_poly.pdbx_seq_one_letter_code
_entity_poly.pdbx_strand_id
1 'polypeptide(L)'
;MTENTATLDSFEIQTEHRSLWVDVWRQFRKHKGALVGMFVFMLITFCVFIGPFIYDVDPNAINFRERNLGPSWSHPLGTDNIGHDTLAQMLAGGRVSLAVGFLAMLISLLIGSLIGVLAGFIKSLDGPLMRLTDLFLALPILPVLLVIIMLFRDTLRTLYGPEM
;
A
#
# COMPACT_ATOMS: atom_id res chain seq x y z
N MET A 1 25.64 61.75 -6.60
CA MET A 1 24.33 60.98 -6.62
C MET A 1 24.45 59.80 -7.58
N THR A 2 25.50 59.00 -7.51
CA THR A 2 25.80 57.89 -8.46
C THR A 2 26.34 56.64 -7.78
N GLU A 3 26.05 56.45 -6.49
CA GLU A 3 26.69 55.35 -5.71
C GLU A 3 25.68 54.31 -5.16
N ASN A 4 24.43 54.33 -5.60
CA ASN A 4 23.38 53.48 -5.04
C ASN A 4 22.74 52.50 -6.01
N THR A 5 23.25 52.35 -7.24
CA THR A 5 22.72 51.39 -8.23
C THR A 5 23.54 50.09 -8.31
N ALA A 6 24.77 50.07 -7.78
CA ALA A 6 25.62 48.87 -7.86
C ALA A 6 25.30 47.80 -6.81
N THR A 7 24.51 48.09 -5.79
CA THR A 7 24.16 47.15 -4.72
C THR A 7 22.88 46.38 -4.93
N LEU A 8 22.07 46.72 -5.95
CA LEU A 8 20.80 46.01 -6.24
C LEU A 8 21.00 44.83 -7.21
N ASP A 9 22.09 44.80 -7.98
CA ASP A 9 22.39 43.72 -8.91
C ASP A 9 22.96 42.45 -8.25
N SER A 10 23.31 42.51 -6.95
CA SER A 10 23.84 41.32 -6.24
C SER A 10 22.78 40.40 -5.62
N PHE A 11 21.51 40.74 -5.76
CA PHE A 11 20.39 39.91 -5.31
C PHE A 11 19.67 39.20 -6.47
N GLU A 12 20.32 39.04 -7.61
CA GLU A 12 19.90 37.97 -8.53
C GLU A 12 20.16 36.64 -7.81
N ILE A 13 19.15 36.22 -7.08
CA ILE A 13 19.02 34.84 -6.61
C ILE A 13 19.06 34.00 -7.88
N GLN A 14 20.23 33.45 -8.19
CA GLN A 14 20.35 32.36 -9.17
C GLN A 14 19.46 31.23 -8.65
N THR A 15 18.20 31.29 -8.99
CA THR A 15 17.31 30.14 -8.93
C THR A 15 17.83 29.17 -10.00
N GLU A 16 18.92 28.43 -9.66
CA GLU A 16 19.28 27.25 -10.40
C GLU A 16 17.99 26.42 -10.49
N HIS A 17 17.47 26.26 -11.69
CA HIS A 17 16.41 25.32 -12.00
C HIS A 17 16.91 23.89 -11.76
N ARG A 18 17.16 23.56 -10.49
CA ARG A 18 17.48 22.20 -10.10
C ARG A 18 16.20 21.39 -10.24
N SER A 19 16.25 20.36 -11.07
CA SER A 19 15.15 19.42 -11.19
C SER A 19 14.81 18.88 -9.80
N LEU A 20 13.57 19.09 -9.34
CA LEU A 20 13.06 18.62 -8.05
C LEU A 20 13.34 17.13 -7.85
N TRP A 21 13.31 16.35 -8.92
CA TRP A 21 13.60 14.92 -8.92
C TRP A 21 15.04 14.58 -8.51
N VAL A 22 16.02 15.40 -8.95
CA VAL A 22 17.44 15.20 -8.60
C VAL A 22 17.66 15.48 -7.12
N ASP A 23 17.03 16.52 -6.58
CA ASP A 23 17.16 16.88 -5.16
C ASP A 23 16.46 15.84 -4.27
N VAL A 24 15.25 15.39 -4.65
CA VAL A 24 14.55 14.30 -3.96
C VAL A 24 15.39 13.03 -3.95
N TRP A 25 15.98 12.65 -5.08
CA TRP A 25 16.82 11.46 -5.17
C TRP A 25 18.10 11.59 -4.34
N ARG A 26 18.73 12.75 -4.37
CA ARG A 26 19.92 13.04 -3.55
C ARG A 26 19.59 12.98 -2.05
N GLN A 27 18.47 13.56 -1.64
CA GLN A 27 17.99 13.54 -0.26
C GLN A 27 17.68 12.11 0.18
N PHE A 28 16.98 11.34 -0.65
CA PHE A 28 16.64 9.94 -0.39
C PHE A 28 17.89 9.07 -0.17
N ARG A 29 18.91 9.23 -1.04
CA ARG A 29 20.17 8.48 -0.91
C ARG A 29 20.98 8.82 0.34
N LYS A 30 20.75 9.98 0.96
CA LYS A 30 21.43 10.36 2.23
C LYS A 30 20.79 9.65 3.43
N HIS A 31 19.54 9.23 3.34
CA HIS A 31 18.85 8.55 4.42
C HIS A 31 19.09 7.03 4.36
N LYS A 32 20.02 6.55 5.16
CA LYS A 32 20.37 5.11 5.24
C LYS A 32 19.14 4.24 5.57
N GLY A 33 18.27 4.71 6.48
CA GLY A 33 17.04 4.00 6.83
C GLY A 33 16.07 3.87 5.66
N ALA A 34 15.93 4.89 4.81
CA ALA A 34 15.09 4.84 3.63
C ALA A 34 15.62 3.83 2.60
N LEU A 35 16.95 3.79 2.41
CA LEU A 35 17.58 2.80 1.52
C LEU A 35 17.38 1.37 2.01
N VAL A 36 17.56 1.14 3.32
CA VAL A 36 17.32 -0.19 3.92
C VAL A 36 15.85 -0.59 3.79
N GLY A 37 14.92 0.33 4.11
CA GLY A 37 13.48 0.08 3.97
C GLY A 37 13.07 -0.24 2.53
N MET A 38 13.59 0.52 1.56
CA MET A 38 13.36 0.26 0.13
C MET A 38 13.92 -1.11 -0.28
N PHE A 39 15.13 -1.45 0.16
CA PHE A 39 15.74 -2.74 -0.15
C PHE A 39 14.91 -3.91 0.41
N VAL A 40 14.50 -3.83 1.68
CA VAL A 40 13.66 -4.85 2.32
C VAL A 40 12.32 -4.98 1.61
N PHE A 41 11.68 -3.85 1.29
CA PHE A 41 10.40 -3.86 0.56
C PHE A 41 10.54 -4.50 -0.83
N MET A 42 11.59 -4.13 -1.58
CA MET A 42 11.86 -4.74 -2.88
C MET A 42 12.15 -6.25 -2.77
N LEU A 43 12.91 -6.65 -1.75
CA LEU A 43 13.22 -8.06 -1.49
C LEU A 43 11.94 -8.85 -1.23
N ILE A 44 11.07 -8.37 -0.34
CA ILE A 44 9.78 -9.02 -0.04
C ILE A 44 8.92 -9.10 -1.30
N THR A 45 8.78 -8.00 -2.04
CA THR A 45 8.02 -7.97 -3.28
C THR A 45 8.57 -8.97 -4.31
N PHE A 46 9.87 -9.01 -4.47
CA PHE A 46 10.53 -9.97 -5.35
C PHE A 46 10.26 -11.41 -4.92
N CYS A 47 10.45 -11.74 -3.64
CA CYS A 47 10.16 -13.07 -3.11
C CYS A 47 8.69 -13.48 -3.31
N VAL A 48 7.76 -12.58 -3.08
CA VAL A 48 6.32 -12.85 -3.19
C VAL A 48 5.88 -13.08 -4.64
N PHE A 49 6.43 -12.32 -5.60
CA PHE A 49 6.05 -12.45 -7.01
C PHE A 49 6.82 -13.54 -7.74
N ILE A 50 8.09 -13.73 -7.44
CA ILE A 50 8.96 -14.71 -8.12
C ILE A 50 9.03 -16.03 -7.37
N GLY A 51 8.91 -16.00 -6.03
CA GLY A 51 8.97 -17.19 -5.19
C GLY A 51 8.12 -18.37 -5.67
N PRO A 52 6.85 -18.20 -6.02
CA PRO A 52 6.00 -19.28 -6.51
C PRO A 52 6.41 -19.90 -7.86
N PHE A 53 7.26 -19.22 -8.63
CA PHE A 53 7.84 -19.82 -9.85
C PHE A 53 9.05 -20.72 -9.54
N ILE A 54 9.67 -20.51 -8.37
CA ILE A 54 10.81 -21.29 -7.90
C ILE A 54 10.34 -22.41 -6.96
N TYR A 55 9.36 -22.09 -6.13
CA TYR A 55 8.77 -22.97 -5.12
C TYR A 55 7.32 -23.27 -5.50
N ASP A 56 7.15 -24.27 -6.39
CA ASP A 56 5.87 -24.66 -6.97
C ASP A 56 5.15 -25.68 -6.05
N VAL A 57 4.78 -25.22 -4.86
CA VAL A 57 3.99 -25.97 -3.88
C VAL A 57 2.62 -25.34 -3.77
N ASP A 58 1.55 -26.14 -3.90
CA ASP A 58 0.19 -25.65 -3.75
C ASP A 58 -0.06 -25.18 -2.29
N PRO A 59 -0.34 -23.90 -2.07
CA PRO A 59 -0.59 -23.35 -0.73
C PRO A 59 -1.82 -23.93 -0.04
N ASN A 60 -2.75 -24.55 -0.81
CA ASN A 60 -3.98 -25.14 -0.30
C ASN A 60 -3.90 -26.67 -0.15
N ALA A 61 -2.78 -27.29 -0.54
CA ALA A 61 -2.63 -28.72 -0.40
C ALA A 61 -2.57 -29.11 1.09
N ILE A 62 -3.47 -29.99 1.52
CA ILE A 62 -3.55 -30.48 2.89
C ILE A 62 -2.86 -31.84 2.97
N ASN A 63 -1.84 -31.97 3.81
CA ASN A 63 -1.18 -33.23 4.09
C ASN A 63 -1.16 -33.54 5.60
N PHE A 64 -2.16 -34.27 6.06
CA PHE A 64 -2.29 -34.61 7.49
C PHE A 64 -1.12 -35.45 8.04
N ARG A 65 -0.30 -36.05 7.20
CA ARG A 65 0.89 -36.80 7.64
C ARG A 65 2.07 -35.88 7.95
N GLU A 66 2.06 -34.69 7.38
CA GLU A 66 3.13 -33.70 7.52
C GLU A 66 2.71 -32.52 8.39
N ARG A 67 1.91 -32.77 9.42
CA ARG A 67 1.43 -31.73 10.36
C ARG A 67 2.51 -31.32 11.33
N ASN A 68 2.59 -30.01 11.57
CA ASN A 68 3.52 -29.41 12.54
C ASN A 68 4.99 -29.84 12.34
N LEU A 69 5.40 -30.05 11.11
CA LEU A 69 6.81 -30.29 10.80
C LEU A 69 7.62 -29.01 11.00
N GLY A 70 8.80 -29.14 11.61
CA GLY A 70 9.77 -28.07 11.67
C GLY A 70 10.37 -27.72 10.31
N PRO A 71 11.13 -26.61 10.22
CA PRO A 71 11.83 -26.22 9.00
C PRO A 71 12.70 -27.34 8.45
N SER A 72 12.56 -27.63 7.15
CA SER A 72 13.30 -28.68 6.43
C SER A 72 13.56 -28.24 4.98
N TRP A 73 14.36 -29.01 4.24
CA TRP A 73 14.60 -28.71 2.83
C TRP A 73 13.35 -28.82 1.96
N SER A 74 12.41 -29.71 2.31
CA SER A 74 11.12 -29.85 1.63
C SER A 74 10.11 -28.77 2.06
N HIS A 75 10.18 -28.31 3.31
CA HIS A 75 9.33 -27.29 3.91
C HIS A 75 10.18 -26.25 4.63
N PRO A 76 10.71 -25.22 3.93
CA PRO A 76 11.69 -24.28 4.49
C PRO A 76 11.23 -23.54 5.73
N LEU A 77 9.92 -23.23 5.84
CA LEU A 77 9.29 -22.64 7.02
C LEU A 77 8.42 -23.62 7.81
N GLY A 78 8.53 -24.92 7.50
CA GLY A 78 7.72 -25.95 8.14
C GLY A 78 6.28 -25.98 7.65
N THR A 79 5.45 -26.77 8.34
CA THR A 79 4.03 -26.95 8.03
C THR A 79 3.15 -26.56 9.22
N ASP A 80 1.90 -26.17 8.92
CA ASP A 80 0.91 -25.80 9.93
C ASP A 80 0.23 -27.03 10.59
N ASN A 81 -0.78 -26.78 11.44
CA ASN A 81 -1.52 -27.78 12.18
C ASN A 81 -2.42 -28.68 11.32
N ILE A 82 -2.62 -28.37 10.06
CA ILE A 82 -3.38 -29.18 9.09
C ILE A 82 -2.52 -29.72 7.95
N GLY A 83 -1.22 -29.37 7.95
CA GLY A 83 -0.24 -29.86 7.01
C GLY A 83 -0.07 -29.01 5.75
N HIS A 84 -0.50 -27.74 5.79
CA HIS A 84 -0.15 -26.81 4.71
C HIS A 84 1.30 -26.36 4.82
N ASP A 85 1.93 -26.13 3.68
CA ASP A 85 3.25 -25.51 3.63
C ASP A 85 3.18 -24.02 3.98
N THR A 86 3.87 -23.64 5.04
CA THR A 86 3.85 -22.25 5.57
C THR A 86 4.47 -21.26 4.59
N LEU A 87 5.54 -21.64 3.87
CA LEU A 87 6.18 -20.78 2.88
C LEU A 87 5.27 -20.54 1.67
N ALA A 88 4.64 -21.60 1.15
CA ALA A 88 3.69 -21.49 0.04
C ALA A 88 2.52 -20.59 0.40
N GLN A 89 1.95 -20.73 1.61
CA GLN A 89 0.89 -19.85 2.10
C GLN A 89 1.34 -18.38 2.26
N MET A 90 2.56 -18.16 2.79
CA MET A 90 3.11 -16.80 2.90
C MET A 90 3.30 -16.13 1.54
N LEU A 91 3.79 -16.87 0.55
CA LEU A 91 3.97 -16.35 -0.80
C LEU A 91 2.63 -16.03 -1.47
N ALA A 92 1.64 -16.93 -1.35
CA ALA A 92 0.29 -16.71 -1.88
C ALA A 92 -0.42 -15.55 -1.19
N GLY A 93 -0.45 -15.54 0.15
CA GLY A 93 -1.05 -14.46 0.94
C GLY A 93 -0.36 -13.11 0.74
N GLY A 94 0.97 -13.11 0.58
CA GLY A 94 1.76 -11.92 0.28
C GLY A 94 1.36 -11.25 -1.03
N ARG A 95 1.08 -12.02 -2.09
CA ARG A 95 0.58 -11.49 -3.38
C ARG A 95 -0.74 -10.76 -3.19
N VAL A 96 -1.69 -11.39 -2.50
CA VAL A 96 -3.00 -10.79 -2.23
C VAL A 96 -2.86 -9.54 -1.39
N SER A 97 -2.06 -9.59 -0.32
CA SER A 97 -1.84 -8.44 0.57
C SER A 97 -1.20 -7.25 -0.14
N LEU A 98 -0.16 -7.49 -0.96
CA LEU A 98 0.49 -6.43 -1.73
C LEU A 98 -0.44 -5.85 -2.81
N ALA A 99 -1.21 -6.69 -3.51
CA ALA A 99 -2.15 -6.23 -4.53
C ALA A 99 -3.27 -5.38 -3.92
N VAL A 100 -3.88 -5.85 -2.82
CA VAL A 100 -4.92 -5.11 -2.11
C VAL A 100 -4.38 -3.80 -1.53
N GLY A 101 -3.21 -3.83 -0.88
CA GLY A 101 -2.58 -2.64 -0.32
C GLY A 101 -2.25 -1.60 -1.40
N PHE A 102 -1.72 -2.04 -2.54
CA PHE A 102 -1.40 -1.14 -3.66
C PHE A 102 -2.67 -0.53 -4.28
N LEU A 103 -3.71 -1.33 -4.53
CA LEU A 103 -4.99 -0.84 -5.02
C LEU A 103 -5.65 0.13 -4.05
N ALA A 104 -5.68 -0.20 -2.76
CA ALA A 104 -6.23 0.68 -1.73
C ALA A 104 -5.48 2.03 -1.67
N MET A 105 -4.14 1.99 -1.76
CA MET A 105 -3.32 3.20 -1.81
C MET A 105 -3.65 4.07 -3.04
N LEU A 106 -3.75 3.46 -4.24
CA LEU A 106 -4.08 4.19 -5.46
C LEU A 106 -5.47 4.85 -5.38
N ILE A 107 -6.47 4.10 -4.93
CA ILE A 107 -7.84 4.61 -4.78
C ILE A 107 -7.87 5.76 -3.76
N SER A 108 -7.22 5.57 -2.61
CA SER A 108 -7.16 6.62 -1.57
C SER A 108 -6.43 7.87 -2.05
N LEU A 109 -5.34 7.72 -2.80
CA LEU A 109 -4.61 8.84 -3.36
C LEU A 109 -5.45 9.61 -4.39
N LEU A 110 -6.11 8.90 -5.30
CA LEU A 110 -6.95 9.52 -6.33
C LEU A 110 -8.15 10.25 -5.71
N ILE A 111 -8.89 9.59 -4.83
CA ILE A 111 -10.05 10.20 -4.19
C ILE A 111 -9.63 11.34 -3.27
N GLY A 112 -8.63 11.13 -2.43
CA GLY A 112 -8.14 12.14 -1.49
C GLY A 112 -7.57 13.38 -2.18
N SER A 113 -6.77 13.19 -3.25
CA SER A 113 -6.24 14.31 -4.03
C SER A 113 -7.35 15.06 -4.77
N LEU A 114 -8.33 14.35 -5.35
CA LEU A 114 -9.46 14.96 -6.02
C LEU A 114 -10.29 15.83 -5.05
N ILE A 115 -10.65 15.28 -3.89
CA ILE A 115 -11.40 15.99 -2.85
C ILE A 115 -10.58 17.18 -2.35
N GLY A 116 -9.29 17.01 -2.05
CA GLY A 116 -8.41 18.06 -1.57
C GLY A 116 -8.25 19.21 -2.57
N VAL A 117 -8.07 18.90 -3.85
CA VAL A 117 -7.98 19.89 -4.92
C VAL A 117 -9.31 20.65 -5.08
N LEU A 118 -10.45 19.94 -5.12
CA LEU A 118 -11.76 20.57 -5.25
C LEU A 118 -12.07 21.50 -4.06
N ALA A 119 -11.79 21.06 -2.84
CA ALA A 119 -11.97 21.87 -1.63
C ALA A 119 -11.06 23.12 -1.65
N GLY A 120 -9.80 22.97 -2.07
CA GLY A 120 -8.86 24.09 -2.14
C GLY A 120 -9.15 25.10 -3.23
N PHE A 121 -9.65 24.66 -4.41
CA PHE A 121 -9.95 25.57 -5.51
C PHE A 121 -11.34 26.22 -5.43
N ILE A 122 -12.34 25.50 -4.93
CA ILE A 122 -13.74 25.95 -4.95
C ILE A 122 -14.22 26.18 -3.52
N LYS A 123 -14.12 27.43 -3.05
CA LYS A 123 -14.53 27.85 -1.69
C LYS A 123 -15.95 27.41 -1.29
N SER A 124 -16.89 27.31 -2.22
CA SER A 124 -18.25 26.85 -1.91
C SER A 124 -18.35 25.36 -1.64
N LEU A 125 -17.39 24.56 -2.12
CA LEU A 125 -17.34 23.12 -1.91
C LEU A 125 -16.54 22.73 -0.66
N ASP A 126 -15.68 23.60 -0.14
CA ASP A 126 -14.84 23.34 1.03
C ASP A 126 -15.68 22.89 2.24
N GLY A 127 -16.67 23.69 2.64
CA GLY A 127 -17.53 23.36 3.76
C GLY A 127 -18.28 22.02 3.64
N PRO A 128 -19.01 21.74 2.54
CA PRO A 128 -19.68 20.47 2.32
C PRO A 128 -18.72 19.27 2.26
N LEU A 129 -17.57 19.41 1.58
CA LEU A 129 -16.59 18.32 1.46
C LEU A 129 -15.91 18.00 2.80
N MET A 130 -15.58 19.04 3.59
CA MET A 130 -15.04 18.83 4.94
C MET A 130 -16.05 18.14 5.86
N ARG A 131 -17.32 18.53 5.82
CA ARG A 131 -18.38 17.86 6.60
C ARG A 131 -18.57 16.40 6.19
N LEU A 132 -18.47 16.12 4.88
CA LEU A 132 -18.52 14.75 4.38
C LEU A 132 -17.35 13.92 4.90
N THR A 133 -16.14 14.48 4.90
CA THR A 133 -14.94 13.83 5.44
C THR A 133 -15.08 13.57 6.95
N ASP A 134 -15.57 14.56 7.70
CA ASP A 134 -15.82 14.42 9.14
C ASP A 134 -16.87 13.35 9.42
N LEU A 135 -17.89 13.21 8.59
CA LEU A 135 -18.90 12.15 8.70
C LEU A 135 -18.24 10.76 8.57
N PHE A 136 -17.38 10.57 7.57
CA PHE A 136 -16.67 9.30 7.39
C PHE A 136 -15.72 8.99 8.56
N LEU A 137 -15.03 10.02 9.09
CA LEU A 137 -14.14 9.86 10.25
C LEU A 137 -14.90 9.58 11.54
N ALA A 138 -16.13 10.09 11.67
CA ALA A 138 -16.99 9.85 12.85
C ALA A 138 -17.61 8.43 12.86
N LEU A 139 -17.65 7.73 11.73
CA LEU A 139 -18.22 6.40 11.64
C LEU A 139 -17.28 5.36 12.29
N PRO A 140 -17.78 4.55 13.24
CA PRO A 140 -16.98 3.48 13.82
C PRO A 140 -16.71 2.40 12.76
N ILE A 141 -15.45 2.25 12.37
CA ILE A 141 -15.03 1.41 11.24
C ILE A 141 -15.48 -0.05 11.36
N LEU A 142 -15.46 -0.64 12.57
CA LEU A 142 -15.81 -2.05 12.77
C LEU A 142 -17.30 -2.34 12.50
N PRO A 143 -18.27 -1.59 13.07
CA PRO A 143 -19.68 -1.76 12.74
C PRO A 143 -19.98 -1.54 11.24
N VAL A 144 -19.38 -0.51 10.64
CA VAL A 144 -19.55 -0.23 9.21
C VAL A 144 -19.04 -1.39 8.37
N LEU A 145 -17.86 -1.92 8.68
CA LEU A 145 -17.28 -3.06 7.98
C LEU A 145 -18.19 -4.31 8.08
N LEU A 146 -18.73 -4.60 9.28
CA LEU A 146 -19.64 -5.72 9.48
C LEU A 146 -20.91 -5.58 8.64
N VAL A 147 -21.52 -4.39 8.62
CA VAL A 147 -22.71 -4.12 7.80
C VAL A 147 -22.40 -4.31 6.32
N ILE A 148 -21.28 -3.78 5.82
CA ILE A 148 -20.86 -3.94 4.43
C ILE A 148 -20.66 -5.41 4.09
N ILE A 149 -19.98 -6.18 4.93
CA ILE A 149 -19.76 -7.62 4.71
C ILE A 149 -21.10 -8.37 4.68
N MET A 150 -22.04 -8.05 5.59
CA MET A 150 -23.35 -8.67 5.61
C MET A 150 -24.17 -8.38 4.32
N LEU A 151 -24.21 -7.11 3.91
CA LEU A 151 -24.89 -6.69 2.70
C LEU A 151 -24.27 -7.34 1.45
N PHE A 152 -22.94 -7.37 1.38
CA PHE A 152 -22.24 -7.96 0.24
C PHE A 152 -22.46 -9.47 0.17
N ARG A 153 -22.39 -10.16 1.31
CA ARG A 153 -22.69 -11.59 1.41
C ARG A 153 -24.12 -11.92 1.00
N ASP A 154 -25.08 -11.12 1.45
CA ASP A 154 -26.50 -11.33 1.15
C ASP A 154 -26.78 -11.08 -0.33
N THR A 155 -26.19 -10.02 -0.91
CA THR A 155 -26.26 -9.71 -2.35
C THR A 155 -25.65 -10.83 -3.20
N LEU A 156 -24.48 -11.35 -2.81
CA LEU A 156 -23.87 -12.48 -3.54
C LEU A 156 -24.73 -13.74 -3.46
N ARG A 157 -25.29 -14.01 -2.29
CA ARG A 157 -26.17 -15.18 -2.07
C ARG A 157 -27.46 -15.10 -2.89
N THR A 158 -28.01 -13.90 -3.09
CA THR A 158 -29.19 -13.68 -3.93
C THR A 158 -28.89 -13.78 -5.42
N LEU A 159 -27.67 -13.37 -5.85
CA LEU A 159 -27.27 -13.39 -7.25
C LEU A 159 -26.76 -14.77 -7.72
N TYR A 160 -26.06 -15.49 -6.88
CA TYR A 160 -25.35 -16.73 -7.24
C TYR A 160 -25.93 -17.99 -6.60
N GLY A 161 -26.96 -17.87 -5.72
CA GLY A 161 -27.60 -19.00 -5.05
C GLY A 161 -26.96 -19.36 -3.69
N PRO A 162 -27.61 -20.26 -2.92
CA PRO A 162 -27.24 -20.58 -1.54
C PRO A 162 -25.98 -21.42 -1.38
N GLU A 163 -25.30 -21.76 -2.47
CA GLU A 163 -24.20 -22.76 -2.49
C GLU A 163 -22.77 -22.17 -2.37
N MET A 164 -22.62 -20.89 -1.94
CA MET A 164 -21.31 -20.29 -1.63
C MET A 164 -21.11 -20.05 -0.14
#